data_e4f154206228fd2754d69de9b746c7e6
#
_entry.id   e4f154206228fd2754d69de9b746c7e6
#
_cell.length_a   1.000
_cell.length_b   1.000
_cell.length_c   1.000
_cell.angle_alpha   90.00
_cell.angle_beta   90.00
_cell.angle_gamma   90.00
#
_symmetry.space_group_name_H-M   'P 1'
#
loop_
_entity.id
_entity.type
_entity.pdbx_description
1 polymer ?
#
loop_
_entity_poly.entity_id
_entity_poly.type
_entity_poly.pdbx_seq_one_letter_code
_entity_poly.pdbx_strand_id
1 'polypeptide(L)'
;PKNLLGTVYKGGFIVPILITLLLTVIVISIERTIAIKSASGRGHTTRFVADIKALLAKNDIKGAMQRCRTQKGSVASVVYNTLVKYEEMDKNTVLSKEQKLTTLRDAVEESTALEMPSLSQNLPIVATLTTLGTLVGLLGTVMGMIKSFQALAQSGSPDSTELSTGISEALVNTAFGIATGAFAVISYNFYTNKIDNL
;
A
#
# COMPACT_ATOMS: atom_id res chain seq x y z
N PRO A 1 17.62 -20.40 -25.47
CA PRO A 1 18.53 -19.89 -24.46
C PRO A 1 18.08 -20.36 -23.08
N LYS A 2 19.02 -20.96 -22.29
CA LYS A 2 18.72 -21.46 -20.93
C LYS A 2 18.71 -20.36 -19.86
N ASN A 3 18.57 -19.09 -20.25
CA ASN A 3 18.65 -17.93 -19.38
C ASN A 3 17.26 -17.34 -19.10
N LEU A 4 17.09 -16.71 -17.94
CA LEU A 4 15.85 -16.07 -17.49
C LEU A 4 15.28 -15.10 -18.56
N LEU A 5 16.15 -14.33 -19.22
CA LEU A 5 15.79 -13.45 -20.32
C LEU A 5 15.21 -14.21 -21.53
N GLY A 6 15.71 -15.40 -21.83
CA GLY A 6 15.16 -16.25 -22.89
C GLY A 6 13.79 -16.83 -22.55
N THR A 7 13.51 -17.07 -21.26
CA THR A 7 12.19 -17.49 -20.77
C THR A 7 11.19 -16.35 -20.87
N VAL A 8 11.60 -15.13 -20.49
CA VAL A 8 10.81 -13.89 -20.64
C VAL A 8 10.45 -13.65 -22.12
N TYR A 9 11.43 -13.79 -23.02
CA TYR A 9 11.21 -13.64 -24.47
C TYR A 9 10.20 -14.65 -25.03
N LYS A 10 10.17 -15.86 -24.48
CA LYS A 10 9.21 -16.91 -24.87
C LYS A 10 7.78 -16.65 -24.43
N GLY A 11 7.53 -15.76 -23.49
CA GLY A 11 6.19 -15.44 -22.98
C GLY A 11 5.37 -14.48 -23.88
N GLY A 12 5.92 -14.04 -25.02
CA GLY A 12 5.22 -13.24 -26.00
C GLY A 12 4.79 -11.84 -25.51
N PHE A 13 3.72 -11.31 -26.10
CA PHE A 13 3.25 -9.93 -25.87
C PHE A 13 2.72 -9.67 -24.44
N ILE A 14 2.27 -10.69 -23.74
CA ILE A 14 1.67 -10.55 -22.40
C ILE A 14 2.74 -10.30 -21.32
N VAL A 15 3.94 -10.86 -21.48
CA VAL A 15 5.02 -10.73 -20.47
C VAL A 15 5.42 -9.28 -20.19
N PRO A 16 5.61 -8.39 -21.17
CA PRO A 16 5.86 -6.97 -20.90
C PRO A 16 4.79 -6.32 -20.03
N ILE A 17 3.52 -6.69 -20.22
CA ILE A 17 2.40 -6.20 -19.41
C ILE A 17 2.56 -6.68 -17.97
N LEU A 18 2.82 -7.98 -17.76
CA LEU A 18 3.02 -8.56 -16.43
C LEU A 18 4.23 -7.96 -15.71
N ILE A 19 5.31 -7.72 -16.43
CA ILE A 19 6.50 -7.04 -15.88
C ILE A 19 6.15 -5.61 -15.45
N THR A 20 5.37 -4.89 -16.26
CA THR A 20 4.93 -3.52 -15.89
C THR A 20 4.06 -3.55 -14.64
N LEU A 21 3.14 -4.51 -14.49
CA LEU A 21 2.34 -4.67 -13.28
C LEU A 21 3.22 -4.98 -12.07
N LEU A 22 4.19 -5.87 -12.20
CA LEU A 22 5.13 -6.22 -11.14
C LEU A 22 5.97 -4.99 -10.71
N LEU A 23 6.51 -4.26 -11.67
CA LEU A 23 7.25 -3.03 -11.41
C LEU A 23 6.39 -1.98 -10.70
N THR A 24 5.12 -1.85 -11.09
CA THR A 24 4.17 -0.95 -10.43
C THR A 24 3.99 -1.33 -8.95
N VAL A 25 3.83 -2.62 -8.63
CA VAL A 25 3.76 -3.09 -7.25
C VAL A 25 5.03 -2.74 -6.47
N ILE A 26 6.20 -2.95 -7.07
CA ILE A 26 7.50 -2.62 -6.44
C ILE A 26 7.61 -1.13 -6.16
N VAL A 27 7.29 -0.28 -7.14
CA VAL A 27 7.37 1.19 -7.00
C VAL A 27 6.43 1.68 -5.90
N ILE A 28 5.16 1.21 -5.89
CA ILE A 28 4.21 1.58 -4.84
C ILE A 28 4.69 1.05 -3.47
N SER A 29 5.26 -0.14 -3.40
CA SER A 29 5.81 -0.69 -2.16
C SER A 29 6.96 0.16 -1.59
N ILE A 30 7.85 0.63 -2.44
CA ILE A 30 8.93 1.55 -2.04
C ILE A 30 8.34 2.88 -1.54
N GLU A 31 7.39 3.44 -2.29
CA GLU A 31 6.72 4.68 -1.94
C GLU A 31 5.99 4.55 -0.58
N ARG A 32 5.26 3.45 -0.35
CA ARG A 32 4.59 3.20 0.93
C ARG A 32 5.57 3.03 2.10
N THR A 33 6.69 2.38 1.86
CA THR A 33 7.75 2.27 2.89
C THR A 33 8.21 3.66 3.35
N ILE A 34 8.45 4.56 2.40
CA ILE A 34 8.90 5.93 2.69
C ILE A 34 7.80 6.73 3.39
N ALA A 35 6.55 6.65 2.89
CA ALA A 35 5.41 7.37 3.43
C ALA A 35 5.10 6.95 4.88
N ILE A 36 5.02 5.65 5.16
CA ILE A 36 4.75 5.13 6.52
C ILE A 36 5.90 5.46 7.47
N LYS A 37 7.15 5.38 7.01
CA LYS A 37 8.30 5.77 7.82
C LYS A 37 8.29 7.27 8.15
N SER A 38 7.85 8.11 7.23
CA SER A 38 7.65 9.54 7.48
C SER A 38 6.49 9.80 8.45
N ALA A 39 5.39 9.06 8.31
CA ALA A 39 4.22 9.16 9.17
C ALA A 39 4.46 8.69 10.61
N SER A 40 5.36 7.74 10.82
CA SER A 40 5.80 7.32 12.17
C SER A 40 6.55 8.43 12.93
N GLY A 41 6.98 9.51 12.25
CA GLY A 41 7.67 10.63 12.85
C GLY A 41 9.11 10.31 13.29
N ARG A 42 9.66 11.16 14.18
CA ARG A 42 11.04 11.06 14.66
C ARG A 42 11.07 10.41 16.06
N GLY A 43 11.58 9.20 16.15
CA GLY A 43 11.76 8.48 17.42
C GLY A 43 10.60 7.50 17.72
N HIS A 44 10.53 7.06 18.98
CA HIS A 44 9.54 6.07 19.41
C HIS A 44 8.22 6.73 19.82
N THR A 45 7.12 6.34 19.20
CA THR A 45 5.76 6.82 19.50
C THR A 45 5.39 6.66 20.98
N THR A 46 5.76 5.52 21.58
CA THR A 46 5.52 5.25 23.02
C THR A 46 6.17 6.31 23.92
N ARG A 47 7.42 6.68 23.62
CA ARG A 47 8.13 7.72 24.39
C ARG A 47 7.52 9.10 24.18
N PHE A 48 7.14 9.40 22.94
CA PHE A 48 6.43 10.64 22.61
C PHE A 48 5.14 10.79 23.42
N VAL A 49 4.31 9.73 23.48
CA VAL A 49 3.06 9.73 24.25
C VAL A 49 3.32 9.93 25.74
N ALA A 50 4.38 9.30 26.29
CA ALA A 50 4.77 9.49 27.68
C ALA A 50 5.21 10.95 27.97
N ASP A 51 6.00 11.55 27.06
CA ASP A 51 6.44 12.94 27.17
C ASP A 51 5.23 13.91 27.13
N ILE A 52 4.28 13.68 26.21
CA ILE A 52 3.04 14.50 26.14
C ILE A 52 2.24 14.38 27.43
N LYS A 53 2.03 13.16 27.96
CA LYS A 53 1.32 12.95 29.22
C LYS A 53 2.00 13.70 30.39
N ALA A 54 3.32 13.66 30.46
CA ALA A 54 4.08 14.36 31.51
C ALA A 54 3.97 15.86 31.39
N LEU A 55 3.96 16.45 30.18
CA LEU A 55 3.78 17.88 29.95
C LEU A 55 2.35 18.33 30.29
N LEU A 56 1.35 17.55 29.89
CA LEU A 56 -0.05 17.84 30.22
C LEU A 56 -0.33 17.74 31.72
N ALA A 57 0.29 16.80 32.43
CA ALA A 57 0.20 16.70 33.88
C ALA A 57 0.77 17.96 34.61
N LYS A 58 1.72 18.64 33.95
CA LYS A 58 2.27 19.93 34.44
C LYS A 58 1.50 21.17 33.95
N ASN A 59 0.40 20.96 33.22
CA ASN A 59 -0.38 22.00 32.55
C ASN A 59 0.45 22.83 31.53
N ASP A 60 1.52 22.23 30.97
CA ASP A 60 2.37 22.88 29.96
C ASP A 60 1.90 22.54 28.56
N ILE A 61 0.81 23.18 28.13
CA ILE A 61 0.22 22.98 26.81
C ILE A 61 1.16 23.44 25.70
N LYS A 62 1.88 24.55 25.89
CA LYS A 62 2.83 25.07 24.90
C LYS A 62 4.02 24.16 24.72
N GLY A 63 4.54 23.58 25.76
CA GLY A 63 5.60 22.58 25.72
C GLY A 63 5.13 21.30 24.99
N ALA A 64 3.90 20.85 25.24
CA ALA A 64 3.31 19.72 24.54
C ALA A 64 3.16 19.99 23.03
N MET A 65 2.67 21.16 22.62
CA MET A 65 2.59 21.56 21.21
C MET A 65 3.99 21.61 20.55
N GLN A 66 4.99 22.15 21.24
CA GLN A 66 6.36 22.20 20.72
C GLN A 66 6.96 20.78 20.57
N ARG A 67 6.64 19.88 21.50
CA ARG A 67 7.05 18.47 21.42
C ARG A 67 6.43 17.77 20.22
N CYS A 68 5.15 18.04 19.88
CA CYS A 68 4.50 17.54 18.67
C CYS A 68 5.22 18.03 17.40
N ARG A 69 5.55 19.32 17.31
CA ARG A 69 6.29 19.89 16.16
C ARG A 69 7.67 19.26 15.96
N THR A 70 8.33 18.85 17.04
CA THR A 70 9.64 18.19 16.99
C THR A 70 9.53 16.73 16.56
N GLN A 71 8.51 16.03 17.07
CA GLN A 71 8.23 14.61 16.77
C GLN A 71 7.89 14.41 15.31
N LYS A 72 7.04 15.27 14.74
CA LYS A 72 6.45 15.10 13.39
C LYS A 72 5.70 13.78 13.26
N GLY A 73 5.12 13.53 12.08
CA GLY A 73 4.34 12.32 11.80
C GLY A 73 2.87 12.43 12.19
N SER A 74 2.07 11.45 11.78
CA SER A 74 0.60 11.51 11.86
C SER A 74 0.09 11.53 13.30
N VAL A 75 0.67 10.76 14.20
CA VAL A 75 0.28 10.78 15.64
C VAL A 75 0.54 12.14 16.25
N ALA A 76 1.68 12.76 15.95
CA ALA A 76 2.00 14.09 16.47
C ALA A 76 1.08 15.17 15.87
N SER A 77 0.66 15.03 14.62
CA SER A 77 -0.31 15.91 13.95
C SER A 77 -1.68 15.85 14.64
N VAL A 78 -2.22 14.65 14.87
CA VAL A 78 -3.48 14.44 15.59
C VAL A 78 -3.43 15.05 16.99
N VAL A 79 -2.37 14.76 17.75
CA VAL A 79 -2.21 15.32 19.11
C VAL A 79 -2.09 16.84 19.08
N TYR A 80 -1.34 17.39 18.14
CA TYR A 80 -1.19 18.84 17.98
C TYR A 80 -2.54 19.53 17.69
N ASN A 81 -3.30 19.02 16.73
CA ASN A 81 -4.61 19.56 16.36
C ASN A 81 -5.59 19.51 17.56
N THR A 82 -5.56 18.41 18.30
CA THR A 82 -6.36 18.25 19.52
C THR A 82 -5.96 19.28 20.59
N LEU A 83 -4.67 19.55 20.77
CA LEU A 83 -4.18 20.55 21.73
C LEU A 83 -4.55 21.99 21.31
N VAL A 84 -4.53 22.29 20.01
CA VAL A 84 -5.03 23.57 19.49
C VAL A 84 -6.50 23.74 19.84
N LYS A 85 -7.30 22.70 19.60
CA LYS A 85 -8.73 22.72 19.94
C LYS A 85 -8.98 22.86 21.43
N TYR A 86 -8.16 22.19 22.25
CA TYR A 86 -8.20 22.35 23.70
C TYR A 86 -7.93 23.80 24.14
N GLU A 87 -6.91 24.45 23.59
CA GLU A 87 -6.59 25.86 23.93
C GLU A 87 -7.70 26.84 23.54
N GLU A 88 -8.39 26.58 22.41
CA GLU A 88 -9.57 27.35 22.00
C GLU A 88 -10.73 27.19 22.99
N MET A 89 -10.99 25.96 23.43
CA MET A 89 -12.09 25.65 24.33
C MET A 89 -11.81 26.08 25.80
N ASP A 90 -10.55 26.09 26.22
CA ASP A 90 -10.17 26.52 27.57
C ASP A 90 -10.55 27.99 27.77
N LYS A 91 -10.41 28.81 26.75
CA LYS A 91 -10.82 30.22 26.73
C LYS A 91 -12.35 30.43 26.71
N ASN A 92 -13.10 29.38 26.36
CA ASN A 92 -14.56 29.44 26.28
C ASN A 92 -15.20 29.07 27.63
N THR A 93 -15.78 30.06 28.30
CA THR A 93 -16.42 29.91 29.61
C THR A 93 -17.88 29.44 29.54
N VAL A 94 -18.47 29.37 28.32
CA VAL A 94 -19.91 29.06 28.15
C VAL A 94 -20.12 27.53 28.10
N LEU A 95 -19.13 26.75 27.66
CA LEU A 95 -19.25 25.29 27.51
C LEU A 95 -19.08 24.55 28.83
N SER A 96 -19.98 23.62 29.13
CA SER A 96 -19.82 22.71 30.25
C SER A 96 -18.61 21.79 30.09
N LYS A 97 -18.09 21.22 31.19
CA LYS A 97 -16.98 20.27 31.15
C LYS A 97 -17.26 19.05 30.23
N GLU A 98 -18.48 18.59 30.23
CA GLU A 98 -18.92 17.45 29.45
C GLU A 98 -18.94 17.77 27.94
N GLN A 99 -19.45 18.95 27.59
CA GLN A 99 -19.42 19.45 26.21
C GLN A 99 -17.98 19.65 25.70
N LYS A 100 -17.07 20.19 26.53
CA LYS A 100 -15.66 20.31 26.16
C LYS A 100 -15.02 18.96 25.89
N LEU A 101 -15.34 17.95 26.71
CA LEU A 101 -14.80 16.60 26.53
C LEU A 101 -15.29 15.93 25.25
N THR A 102 -16.59 16.09 24.93
CA THR A 102 -17.18 15.59 23.69
C THR A 102 -16.50 16.25 22.48
N THR A 103 -16.41 17.58 22.47
CA THR A 103 -15.75 18.32 21.38
C THR A 103 -14.28 17.93 21.19
N LEU A 104 -13.56 17.59 22.27
CA LEU A 104 -12.19 17.09 22.16
C LEU A 104 -12.12 15.70 21.54
N ARG A 105 -13.07 14.82 21.87
CA ARG A 105 -13.15 13.51 21.24
C ARG A 105 -13.45 13.63 19.74
N ASP A 106 -14.41 14.48 19.40
CA ASP A 106 -14.75 14.77 18.00
C ASP A 106 -13.53 15.33 17.24
N ALA A 107 -12.74 16.21 17.87
CA ALA A 107 -11.53 16.75 17.26
C ALA A 107 -10.44 15.70 17.05
N VAL A 108 -10.31 14.71 17.94
CA VAL A 108 -9.40 13.57 17.75
C VAL A 108 -9.86 12.71 16.58
N GLU A 109 -11.15 12.38 16.55
CA GLU A 109 -11.75 11.55 15.49
C GLU A 109 -11.61 12.25 14.13
N GLU A 110 -11.94 13.55 14.05
CA GLU A 110 -11.78 14.34 12.83
C GLU A 110 -10.32 14.39 12.36
N SER A 111 -9.39 14.70 13.27
CA SER A 111 -7.96 14.76 12.93
C SER A 111 -7.42 13.40 12.47
N THR A 112 -7.89 12.32 13.10
CA THR A 112 -7.52 10.95 12.72
C THR A 112 -8.09 10.61 11.33
N ALA A 113 -9.35 10.96 11.09
CA ALA A 113 -10.01 10.75 9.79
C ALA A 113 -9.34 11.52 8.63
N LEU A 114 -8.72 12.67 8.92
CA LEU A 114 -7.95 13.44 7.94
C LEU A 114 -6.56 12.83 7.65
N GLU A 115 -5.92 12.21 8.64
CA GLU A 115 -4.59 11.59 8.47
C GLU A 115 -4.66 10.20 7.81
N MET A 116 -5.69 9.40 8.09
CA MET A 116 -5.84 8.03 7.61
C MET A 116 -5.78 7.88 6.08
N PRO A 117 -6.42 8.75 5.26
CA PRO A 117 -6.34 8.64 3.80
C PRO A 117 -4.92 8.77 3.26
N SER A 118 -4.08 9.60 3.89
CA SER A 118 -2.68 9.76 3.48
C SER A 118 -1.84 8.50 3.74
N LEU A 119 -2.16 7.78 4.82
CA LEU A 119 -1.50 6.53 5.19
C LEU A 119 -1.91 5.36 4.28
N SER A 120 -3.19 5.27 3.94
CA SER A 120 -3.74 4.20 3.09
C SER A 120 -3.69 4.49 1.59
N GLN A 121 -3.23 5.67 1.19
CA GLN A 121 -3.10 6.07 -0.21
C GLN A 121 -2.35 5.01 -1.03
N ASN A 122 -2.81 4.72 -2.24
CA ASN A 122 -2.24 3.73 -3.17
C ASN A 122 -2.35 2.25 -2.74
N LEU A 123 -2.72 1.91 -1.51
CA LEU A 123 -2.95 0.51 -1.11
C LEU A 123 -4.09 -0.17 -1.90
N PRO A 124 -5.22 0.51 -2.21
CA PRO A 124 -6.26 -0.08 -3.06
C PRO A 124 -5.75 -0.47 -4.44
N ILE A 125 -4.76 0.25 -4.98
CA ILE A 125 -4.13 -0.09 -6.27
C ILE A 125 -3.37 -1.41 -6.12
N VAL A 126 -2.57 -1.57 -5.07
CA VAL A 126 -1.84 -2.82 -4.80
C VAL A 126 -2.81 -4.00 -4.63
N ALA A 127 -3.92 -3.81 -3.92
CA ALA A 127 -4.97 -4.81 -3.78
C ALA A 127 -5.56 -5.22 -5.14
N THR A 128 -5.84 -4.26 -6.01
CA THR A 128 -6.32 -4.51 -7.37
C THR A 128 -5.29 -5.27 -8.22
N LEU A 129 -4.01 -4.92 -8.09
CA LEU A 129 -2.91 -5.57 -8.82
C LEU A 129 -2.75 -7.05 -8.42
N THR A 130 -3.16 -7.45 -7.22
CA THR A 130 -3.19 -8.84 -6.78
C THR A 130 -4.05 -9.70 -7.73
N THR A 131 -5.25 -9.26 -8.00
CA THR A 131 -6.19 -9.96 -8.89
C THR A 131 -5.82 -9.76 -10.36
N LEU A 132 -5.48 -8.53 -10.74
CA LEU A 132 -5.17 -8.17 -12.12
C LEU A 132 -3.96 -8.94 -12.63
N GLY A 133 -2.90 -9.08 -11.85
CA GLY A 133 -1.72 -9.86 -12.23
C GLY A 133 -2.07 -11.31 -12.58
N THR A 134 -2.85 -11.94 -11.72
CA THR A 134 -3.30 -13.33 -11.96
C THR A 134 -4.21 -13.46 -13.18
N LEU A 135 -5.18 -12.53 -13.36
CA LEU A 135 -6.10 -12.54 -14.49
C LEU A 135 -5.39 -12.30 -15.83
N VAL A 136 -4.42 -11.37 -15.87
CA VAL A 136 -3.62 -11.12 -17.08
C VAL A 136 -2.74 -12.34 -17.39
N GLY A 137 -2.17 -12.98 -16.36
CA GLY A 137 -1.45 -14.25 -16.54
C GLY A 137 -2.33 -15.35 -17.15
N LEU A 138 -3.55 -15.50 -16.63
CA LEU A 138 -4.53 -16.46 -17.15
C LEU A 138 -4.94 -16.12 -18.59
N LEU A 139 -5.17 -14.84 -18.90
CA LEU A 139 -5.43 -14.40 -20.28
C LEU A 139 -4.29 -14.80 -21.22
N GLY A 140 -3.04 -14.64 -20.76
CA GLY A 140 -1.86 -15.09 -21.52
C GLY A 140 -1.86 -16.59 -21.80
N THR A 141 -2.36 -17.39 -20.85
CA THR A 141 -2.51 -18.84 -21.05
C THR A 141 -3.52 -19.13 -22.17
N VAL A 142 -4.68 -18.50 -22.11
CA VAL A 142 -5.74 -18.68 -23.13
C VAL A 142 -5.24 -18.28 -24.51
N MET A 143 -4.59 -17.12 -24.62
CA MET A 143 -4.05 -16.64 -25.90
C MET A 143 -2.95 -17.55 -26.46
N GLY A 144 -2.04 -18.04 -25.60
CA GLY A 144 -1.00 -18.99 -26.01
C GLY A 144 -1.57 -20.32 -26.51
N MET A 145 -2.59 -20.83 -25.85
CA MET A 145 -3.28 -22.07 -26.29
C MET A 145 -4.05 -21.88 -27.59
N ILE A 146 -4.77 -20.76 -27.75
CA ILE A 146 -5.46 -20.44 -29.03
C ILE A 146 -4.44 -20.44 -30.16
N LYS A 147 -3.30 -19.79 -30.02
CA LYS A 147 -2.24 -19.71 -30.99
C LYS A 147 -1.68 -21.11 -31.33
N SER A 148 -1.47 -21.95 -30.33
CA SER A 148 -1.03 -23.34 -30.52
C SER A 148 -2.01 -24.16 -31.33
N PHE A 149 -3.31 -24.08 -31.06
CA PHE A 149 -4.33 -24.81 -31.83
C PHE A 149 -4.55 -24.25 -33.24
N GLN A 150 -4.40 -22.94 -33.43
CA GLN A 150 -4.44 -22.35 -34.78
C GLN A 150 -3.30 -22.84 -35.65
N ALA A 151 -2.08 -22.93 -35.13
CA ALA A 151 -0.93 -23.47 -35.85
C ALA A 151 -1.16 -24.94 -36.22
N LEU A 152 -1.70 -25.74 -35.31
CA LEU A 152 -2.05 -27.14 -35.58
C LEU A 152 -3.09 -27.29 -36.69
N ALA A 153 -4.11 -26.41 -36.72
CA ALA A 153 -5.18 -26.46 -37.72
C ALA A 153 -4.72 -26.04 -39.12
N GLN A 154 -3.73 -25.16 -39.23
CA GLN A 154 -3.25 -24.66 -40.54
C GLN A 154 -2.20 -25.55 -41.21
N SER A 155 -1.38 -26.24 -40.45
CA SER A 155 -0.24 -27.00 -40.99
C SER A 155 -0.60 -28.39 -41.53
N GLY A 156 -1.81 -28.90 -41.28
CA GLY A 156 -2.27 -30.22 -41.74
C GLY A 156 -1.45 -31.42 -41.23
N SER A 157 -0.29 -31.18 -40.68
CA SER A 157 0.53 -32.11 -39.90
C SER A 157 0.97 -31.43 -38.60
N PRO A 158 1.04 -32.16 -37.49
CA PRO A 158 1.40 -31.57 -36.20
C PRO A 158 2.86 -31.10 -36.25
N ASP A 159 3.08 -29.80 -36.46
CA ASP A 159 4.37 -29.20 -36.14
C ASP A 159 4.50 -29.11 -34.64
N SER A 160 5.16 -30.11 -34.07
CA SER A 160 5.36 -30.24 -32.64
C SER A 160 6.12 -29.03 -32.04
N THR A 161 6.84 -28.30 -32.86
CA THR A 161 7.65 -27.13 -32.45
C THR A 161 6.78 -25.91 -32.18
N GLU A 162 5.84 -25.57 -33.05
CA GLU A 162 4.91 -24.47 -32.90
C GLU A 162 3.93 -24.72 -31.73
N LEU A 163 3.39 -25.94 -31.64
CA LEU A 163 2.53 -26.36 -30.56
C LEU A 163 3.25 -26.22 -29.20
N SER A 164 4.48 -26.75 -29.11
CA SER A 164 5.31 -26.68 -27.91
C SER A 164 5.65 -25.23 -27.52
N THR A 165 5.87 -24.36 -28.51
CA THR A 165 6.19 -22.94 -28.29
C THR A 165 4.99 -22.20 -27.70
N GLY A 166 3.79 -22.37 -28.24
CA GLY A 166 2.60 -21.70 -27.70
C GLY A 166 2.20 -22.21 -26.32
N ILE A 167 2.35 -23.51 -26.04
CA ILE A 167 2.15 -24.06 -24.70
C ILE A 167 3.18 -23.45 -23.70
N SER A 168 4.45 -23.38 -24.11
CA SER A 168 5.50 -22.78 -23.28
C SER A 168 5.21 -21.30 -22.99
N GLU A 169 4.76 -20.53 -23.99
CA GLU A 169 4.33 -19.13 -23.85
C GLU A 169 3.20 -19.01 -22.82
N ALA A 170 2.18 -19.86 -22.92
CA ALA A 170 1.06 -19.91 -21.99
C ALA A 170 1.50 -20.15 -20.54
N LEU A 171 2.33 -21.16 -20.31
CA LEU A 171 2.81 -21.51 -18.97
C LEU A 171 3.68 -20.40 -18.33
N VAL A 172 4.53 -19.75 -19.13
CA VAL A 172 5.35 -18.62 -18.68
C VAL A 172 4.47 -17.46 -18.23
N ASN A 173 3.45 -17.12 -19.00
CA ASN A 173 2.52 -16.03 -18.66
C ASN A 173 1.80 -16.29 -17.33
N THR A 174 1.31 -17.51 -17.12
CA THR A 174 0.66 -17.88 -15.85
C THR A 174 1.62 -17.80 -14.68
N ALA A 175 2.85 -18.30 -14.82
CA ALA A 175 3.85 -18.26 -13.78
C ALA A 175 4.18 -16.81 -13.36
N PHE A 176 4.38 -15.90 -14.31
CA PHE A 176 4.59 -14.48 -14.03
C PHE A 176 3.36 -13.81 -13.43
N GLY A 177 2.15 -14.15 -13.89
CA GLY A 177 0.90 -13.63 -13.34
C GLY A 177 0.71 -14.00 -11.88
N ILE A 178 0.92 -15.28 -11.53
CA ILE A 178 0.85 -15.77 -10.15
C ILE A 178 1.92 -15.11 -9.28
N ALA A 179 3.16 -15.02 -9.76
CA ALA A 179 4.24 -14.38 -9.02
C ALA A 179 3.93 -12.90 -8.73
N THR A 180 3.40 -12.17 -9.71
CA THR A 180 2.98 -10.76 -9.54
C THR A 180 1.86 -10.64 -8.51
N GLY A 181 0.82 -11.47 -8.60
CA GLY A 181 -0.30 -11.48 -7.65
C GLY A 181 0.15 -11.84 -6.24
N ALA A 182 1.00 -12.86 -6.09
CA ALA A 182 1.54 -13.26 -4.79
C ALA A 182 2.38 -12.15 -4.14
N PHE A 183 3.23 -11.49 -4.90
CA PHE A 183 4.03 -10.37 -4.41
C PHE A 183 3.14 -9.18 -4.01
N ALA A 184 2.10 -8.88 -4.79
CA ALA A 184 1.16 -7.80 -4.51
C ALA A 184 0.37 -8.05 -3.21
N VAL A 185 -0.16 -9.27 -3.00
CA VAL A 185 -0.92 -9.59 -1.78
C VAL A 185 -0.06 -9.54 -0.53
N ILE A 186 1.18 -10.03 -0.61
CA ILE A 186 2.12 -9.97 0.52
C ILE A 186 2.44 -8.51 0.85
N SER A 187 2.72 -7.69 -0.16
CA SER A 187 2.99 -6.26 0.01
C SER A 187 1.79 -5.52 0.62
N TYR A 188 0.58 -5.76 0.10
CA TYR A 188 -0.66 -5.18 0.62
C TYR A 188 -0.85 -5.48 2.10
N ASN A 189 -0.82 -6.76 2.48
CA ASN A 189 -1.00 -7.17 3.87
C ASN A 189 0.08 -6.61 4.81
N PHE A 190 1.34 -6.59 4.34
CA PHE A 190 2.43 -6.03 5.13
C PHE A 190 2.21 -4.54 5.45
N TYR A 191 1.83 -3.74 4.45
CA TYR A 191 1.63 -2.30 4.66
C TYR A 191 0.35 -1.99 5.42
N THR A 192 -0.74 -2.72 5.18
CA THR A 192 -1.98 -2.58 5.96
C THR A 192 -1.72 -2.84 7.45
N ASN A 193 -1.12 -3.96 7.79
CA ASN A 193 -0.76 -4.27 9.18
C ASN A 193 0.17 -3.23 9.80
N LYS A 194 1.06 -2.65 9.02
CA LYS A 194 2.00 -1.65 9.51
C LYS A 194 1.32 -0.30 9.78
N ILE A 195 0.29 0.04 9.02
CA ILE A 195 -0.54 1.24 9.23
C ILE A 195 -1.42 1.05 10.46
N ASP A 196 -2.06 -0.12 10.61
CA ASP A 196 -2.93 -0.44 11.74
C ASP A 196 -2.19 -0.40 13.10
N ASN A 197 -0.87 -0.62 13.07
CA ASN A 197 -0.02 -0.58 14.27
C ASN A 197 0.69 0.78 14.49
N LEU A 198 0.31 1.83 13.80
CA LEU A 198 0.94 3.15 13.89
C LEU A 198 0.22 4.05 14.88
#